data_6e696b3b652f4a0a258586685e570003
#
_entry.id   6e696b3b652f4a0a258586685e570003
#
_cell.length_a   1.000
_cell.length_b   1.000
_cell.length_c   1.000
_cell.angle_alpha   90.00
_cell.angle_beta   90.00
_cell.angle_gamma   90.00
#
_symmetry.space_group_name_H-M   'P 1'
#
loop_
_entity.id
_entity.type
_entity.pdbx_description
1 polymer ?
#
loop_
_entity_poly.entity_id
_entity_poly.type
_entity_poly.pdbx_seq_one_letter_code
_entity_poly.pdbx_strand_id
1 'polypeptide(L)'
;RGGTGTFFGAGLGLLNELLLQLDPPKLEHRLWAKILRRLGFRPKPGPQPVVFTIAATNLPEALDKALTRPGRFDRQITVDPPDNEGRIEVIRYYLSKVKHSPTINVKQLAAEMVGDTPAKIKHIINEAVIKAHFDGRDEITYEDIAYARDVHEWGLRQPIRDMLPEERRRIAYHEAGHTVAQM
;
A
#
# COMPACT_ATOMS: atom_id res chain seq x y z
N ARG A 1 -36.11 -8.59 -4.89
CA ARG A 1 -35.94 -7.18 -5.32
C ARG A 1 -35.24 -6.47 -4.16
N GLY A 2 -33.94 -6.36 -4.21
CA GLY A 2 -33.09 -5.81 -3.16
C GLY A 2 -32.24 -4.67 -3.72
N GLY A 3 -32.22 -3.55 -3.02
CA GLY A 3 -31.62 -2.31 -3.41
C GLY A 3 -30.09 -2.34 -3.44
N THR A 4 -29.53 -2.17 -4.61
CA THR A 4 -28.10 -1.91 -4.87
C THR A 4 -27.84 -0.44 -5.23
N GLY A 5 -28.77 0.46 -4.88
CA GLY A 5 -28.76 1.86 -5.34
C GLY A 5 -28.10 2.90 -4.42
N THR A 6 -27.73 2.58 -3.19
CA THR A 6 -27.39 3.61 -2.19
C THR A 6 -25.89 3.89 -2.01
N PHE A 7 -25.01 3.00 -2.41
CA PHE A 7 -23.56 3.19 -2.24
C PHE A 7 -22.91 4.13 -3.26
N PHE A 8 -23.43 4.18 -4.49
CA PHE A 8 -22.89 5.06 -5.53
C PHE A 8 -23.23 6.54 -5.31
N GLY A 9 -24.35 6.85 -4.69
CA GLY A 9 -24.78 8.24 -4.44
C GLY A 9 -23.94 8.96 -3.38
N ALA A 10 -23.50 8.26 -2.35
CA ALA A 10 -22.69 8.84 -1.27
C ALA A 10 -21.25 9.20 -1.74
N GLY A 11 -20.67 8.40 -2.62
CA GLY A 11 -19.34 8.66 -3.16
C GLY A 11 -19.28 9.89 -4.08
N LEU A 12 -20.29 10.11 -4.90
CA LEU A 12 -20.40 11.29 -5.77
C LEU A 12 -20.60 12.59 -4.97
N GLY A 13 -21.34 12.54 -3.86
CA GLY A 13 -21.53 13.68 -2.98
C GLY A 13 -20.26 14.13 -2.28
N LEU A 14 -19.48 13.19 -1.75
CA LEU A 14 -18.17 13.45 -1.13
C LEU A 14 -17.16 13.98 -2.13
N LEU A 15 -17.13 13.43 -3.33
CA LEU A 15 -16.24 13.90 -4.39
C LEU A 15 -16.55 15.35 -4.78
N ASN A 16 -17.84 15.68 -4.99
CA ASN A 16 -18.24 17.04 -5.32
C ASN A 16 -17.91 18.04 -4.21
N GLU A 17 -18.12 17.66 -2.95
CA GLU A 17 -17.76 18.47 -1.79
C GLU A 17 -16.24 18.72 -1.74
N LEU A 18 -15.45 17.67 -1.94
CA LEU A 18 -13.98 17.79 -2.02
C LEU A 18 -13.54 18.72 -3.16
N LEU A 19 -14.16 18.58 -4.34
CA LEU A 19 -13.87 19.42 -5.50
C LEU A 19 -14.22 20.90 -5.23
N LEU A 20 -15.30 21.18 -4.54
CA LEU A 20 -15.70 22.53 -4.14
C LEU A 20 -14.72 23.17 -3.14
N GLN A 21 -14.15 22.34 -2.23
CA GLN A 21 -13.18 22.82 -1.25
C GLN A 21 -11.76 23.00 -1.83
N LEU A 22 -11.40 22.21 -2.86
CA LEU A 22 -10.12 22.35 -3.55
C LEU A 22 -10.09 23.52 -4.53
N ASP A 23 -11.24 23.94 -5.06
CA ASP A 23 -11.31 25.11 -5.90
C ASP A 23 -11.02 26.36 -5.05
N PRO A 24 -10.18 27.29 -5.53
CA PRO A 24 -9.91 28.51 -4.80
C PRO A 24 -11.23 29.24 -4.53
N PRO A 25 -11.45 29.74 -3.30
CA PRO A 25 -12.70 30.38 -2.95
C PRO A 25 -12.97 31.51 -3.94
N LYS A 26 -14.04 31.38 -4.73
CA LYS A 26 -14.51 32.47 -5.58
C LYS A 26 -14.86 33.59 -4.61
N LEU A 27 -14.06 34.64 -4.63
CA LEU A 27 -14.38 35.89 -3.92
C LEU A 27 -15.78 36.27 -4.38
N GLU A 28 -16.81 35.87 -3.65
CA GLU A 28 -18.14 36.36 -3.86
C GLU A 28 -18.03 37.88 -3.78
N HIS A 29 -18.15 38.55 -4.92
CA HIS A 29 -18.32 39.98 -4.96
C HIS A 29 -19.69 40.25 -4.33
N ARG A 30 -19.72 40.29 -2.99
CA ARG A 30 -20.87 40.78 -2.25
C ARG A 30 -21.31 42.08 -2.90
N LEU A 31 -22.57 42.20 -3.21
CA LEU A 31 -23.14 43.43 -3.82
C LEU A 31 -22.65 44.70 -3.12
N TRP A 32 -22.43 44.60 -1.80
CA TRP A 32 -21.81 45.61 -0.96
C TRP A 32 -20.38 45.99 -1.38
N ALA A 33 -19.56 45.07 -1.83
CA ALA A 33 -18.20 45.35 -2.30
C ALA A 33 -18.23 46.13 -3.63
N LYS A 34 -19.25 45.89 -4.47
CA LYS A 34 -19.49 46.68 -5.70
C LYS A 34 -19.91 48.12 -5.36
N ILE A 35 -20.78 48.30 -4.36
CA ILE A 35 -21.24 49.63 -3.91
C ILE A 35 -20.09 50.39 -3.27
N LEU A 36 -19.31 49.76 -2.39
CA LEU A 36 -18.12 50.38 -1.77
C LEU A 36 -17.04 50.78 -2.79
N ARG A 37 -16.83 49.96 -3.82
CA ARG A 37 -15.91 50.33 -4.94
C ARG A 37 -16.43 51.54 -5.71
N ARG A 38 -17.71 51.70 -5.87
CA ARG A 38 -18.32 52.83 -6.56
C ARG A 38 -18.20 54.14 -5.75
N LEU A 39 -18.08 54.01 -4.41
CA LEU A 39 -17.84 55.10 -3.46
C LEU A 39 -16.33 55.38 -3.24
N GLY A 40 -15.43 54.76 -4.02
CA GLY A 40 -13.99 55.00 -3.93
C GLY A 40 -13.28 54.19 -2.82
N PHE A 41 -14.00 53.41 -2.01
CA PHE A 41 -13.41 52.53 -1.01
C PHE A 41 -12.98 51.22 -1.65
N ARG A 42 -11.66 50.94 -1.72
CA ARG A 42 -11.11 49.65 -2.11
C ARG A 42 -10.79 48.85 -0.85
N PRO A 43 -11.67 47.91 -0.40
CA PRO A 43 -11.30 47.00 0.67
C PRO A 43 -10.11 46.18 0.20
N LYS A 44 -9.00 46.21 0.93
CA LYS A 44 -7.86 45.30 0.70
C LYS A 44 -8.37 43.87 0.89
N PRO A 45 -8.13 42.96 -0.08
CA PRO A 45 -8.38 41.56 0.17
C PRO A 45 -7.52 41.15 1.37
N GLY A 46 -8.15 40.50 2.35
CA GLY A 46 -7.42 39.94 3.48
C GLY A 46 -6.38 38.91 2.99
N PRO A 47 -5.36 38.61 3.78
CA PRO A 47 -4.40 37.58 3.45
C PRO A 47 -5.15 36.25 3.28
N GLN A 48 -5.01 35.66 2.08
CA GLN A 48 -5.60 34.36 1.81
C GLN A 48 -4.67 33.30 2.41
N PRO A 49 -5.18 32.36 3.22
CA PRO A 49 -4.37 31.29 3.72
C PRO A 49 -3.91 30.40 2.56
N VAL A 50 -2.62 30.12 2.49
CA VAL A 50 -2.07 29.13 1.55
C VAL A 50 -2.29 27.76 2.21
N VAL A 51 -3.14 26.93 1.61
CA VAL A 51 -3.39 25.57 2.06
C VAL A 51 -2.65 24.61 1.14
N PHE A 52 -1.80 23.77 1.73
CA PHE A 52 -1.11 22.70 1.03
C PHE A 52 -1.86 21.39 1.29
N THR A 53 -2.41 20.80 0.23
CA THR A 53 -3.21 19.58 0.33
C THR A 53 -2.43 18.39 -0.21
N ILE A 54 -2.33 17.33 0.57
CA ILE A 54 -1.71 16.06 0.19
C ILE A 54 -2.77 14.96 0.27
N ALA A 55 -2.87 14.15 -0.77
CA ALA A 55 -3.69 12.95 -0.79
C ALA A 55 -2.83 11.72 -1.11
N ALA A 56 -3.19 10.56 -0.57
CA ALA A 56 -2.54 9.31 -0.86
C ALA A 56 -3.60 8.26 -1.24
N THR A 57 -3.30 7.46 -2.24
CA THR A 57 -4.14 6.34 -2.68
C THR A 57 -3.28 5.19 -3.18
N ASN A 58 -3.77 3.97 -3.03
CA ASN A 58 -3.20 2.76 -3.64
C ASN A 58 -3.87 2.41 -4.98
N LEU A 59 -4.92 3.18 -5.38
CA LEU A 59 -5.64 2.99 -6.62
C LEU A 59 -5.72 4.32 -7.40
N PRO A 60 -4.61 4.79 -8.00
CA PRO A 60 -4.57 6.04 -8.73
C PRO A 60 -5.52 6.06 -9.92
N GLU A 61 -5.75 4.92 -10.55
CA GLU A 61 -6.63 4.74 -11.71
C GLU A 61 -8.12 4.93 -11.38
N ALA A 62 -8.50 4.70 -10.12
CA ALA A 62 -9.85 4.90 -9.64
C ALA A 62 -10.17 6.37 -9.29
N LEU A 63 -9.15 7.25 -9.30
CA LEU A 63 -9.35 8.67 -9.05
C LEU A 63 -10.09 9.32 -10.22
N ASP A 64 -11.09 10.14 -9.89
CA ASP A 64 -11.75 10.97 -10.89
C ASP A 64 -10.73 11.93 -11.53
N LYS A 65 -10.75 11.97 -12.87
CA LYS A 65 -9.89 12.86 -13.66
C LYS A 65 -10.07 14.34 -13.31
N ALA A 66 -11.21 14.71 -12.73
CA ALA A 66 -11.43 16.06 -12.25
C ALA A 66 -10.53 16.44 -11.06
N LEU A 67 -10.11 15.47 -10.23
CA LEU A 67 -9.20 15.71 -9.11
C LEU A 67 -7.75 15.96 -9.55
N THR A 68 -7.34 15.37 -10.65
CA THR A 68 -5.96 15.44 -11.16
C THR A 68 -5.72 16.59 -12.14
N ARG A 69 -6.72 17.47 -12.35
CA ARG A 69 -6.58 18.66 -13.21
C ARG A 69 -5.67 19.71 -12.56
N PRO A 70 -4.99 20.53 -13.39
CA PRO A 70 -4.18 21.64 -12.91
C PRO A 70 -4.93 22.54 -11.92
N GLY A 71 -4.25 22.91 -10.83
CA GLY A 71 -4.81 23.70 -9.74
C GLY A 71 -5.49 22.88 -8.63
N ARG A 72 -5.45 21.55 -8.71
CA ARG A 72 -5.93 20.61 -7.68
C ARG A 72 -4.78 19.67 -7.32
N PHE A 73 -4.94 18.33 -7.47
CA PHE A 73 -3.85 17.35 -7.30
C PHE A 73 -3.07 17.20 -8.63
N ASP A 74 -2.41 18.27 -9.03
CA ASP A 74 -1.68 18.32 -10.30
C ASP A 74 -0.29 17.67 -10.22
N ARG A 75 0.25 17.47 -9.02
CA ARG A 75 1.47 16.70 -8.80
C ARG A 75 1.16 15.30 -8.30
N GLN A 76 1.58 14.32 -9.07
CA GLN A 76 1.49 12.91 -8.72
C GLN A 76 2.89 12.36 -8.50
N ILE A 77 3.09 11.71 -7.37
CA ILE A 77 4.34 11.06 -7.02
C ILE A 77 4.03 9.59 -6.80
N THR A 78 4.59 8.73 -7.64
CA THR A 78 4.50 7.29 -7.47
C THR A 78 5.56 6.85 -6.46
N VAL A 79 5.13 6.06 -5.47
CA VAL A 79 6.02 5.45 -4.49
C VAL A 79 6.10 3.97 -4.81
N ASP A 80 7.15 3.58 -5.51
CA ASP A 80 7.41 2.21 -5.90
C ASP A 80 7.99 1.37 -4.73
N PRO A 81 7.93 0.03 -4.80
CA PRO A 81 8.66 -0.83 -3.88
C PRO A 81 10.15 -0.45 -3.84
N PRO A 82 10.82 -0.64 -2.70
CA PRO A 82 12.22 -0.23 -2.53
C PRO A 82 13.15 -1.05 -3.45
N ASP A 83 14.23 -0.42 -3.90
CA ASP A 83 15.34 -1.09 -4.54
C ASP A 83 16.08 -2.04 -3.58
N ASN A 84 17.14 -2.69 -4.02
CA ASN A 84 17.86 -3.67 -3.19
C ASN A 84 18.45 -3.04 -1.92
N GLU A 85 19.00 -1.84 -2.00
CA GLU A 85 19.58 -1.15 -0.84
C GLU A 85 18.49 -0.71 0.14
N GLY A 86 17.40 -0.14 -0.35
CA GLY A 86 16.25 0.22 0.46
C GLY A 86 15.62 -0.99 1.14
N ARG A 87 15.54 -2.16 0.46
CA ARG A 87 15.07 -3.39 1.10
C ARG A 87 15.98 -3.84 2.24
N ILE A 88 17.30 -3.76 2.06
CA ILE A 88 18.28 -4.07 3.12
C ILE A 88 18.03 -3.17 4.34
N GLU A 89 17.81 -1.87 4.14
CA GLU A 89 17.54 -0.93 5.22
C GLU A 89 16.22 -1.23 5.93
N VAL A 90 15.17 -1.50 5.17
CA VAL A 90 13.85 -1.86 5.71
C VAL A 90 13.92 -3.15 6.53
N ILE A 91 14.61 -4.18 6.03
CA ILE A 91 14.79 -5.46 6.75
C ILE A 91 15.57 -5.22 8.05
N ARG A 92 16.69 -4.49 7.99
CA ARG A 92 17.48 -4.15 9.19
C ARG A 92 16.65 -3.41 10.23
N TYR A 93 15.85 -2.44 9.79
CA TYR A 93 14.99 -1.67 10.66
C TYR A 93 13.96 -2.55 11.39
N TYR A 94 13.32 -3.48 10.71
CA TYR A 94 12.36 -4.36 11.38
C TYR A 94 13.01 -5.45 12.20
N LEU A 95 14.14 -6.01 11.78
CA LEU A 95 14.92 -6.96 12.57
C LEU A 95 15.46 -6.32 13.86
N SER A 96 15.87 -5.05 13.84
CA SER A 96 16.33 -4.36 15.04
C SER A 96 15.28 -4.22 16.14
N LYS A 97 13.99 -4.42 15.82
CA LYS A 97 12.87 -4.34 16.76
C LYS A 97 12.50 -5.68 17.40
N VAL A 98 13.09 -6.77 16.94
CA VAL A 98 12.79 -8.13 17.37
C VAL A 98 14.07 -8.86 17.73
N LYS A 99 13.96 -9.82 18.65
CA LYS A 99 15.09 -10.72 18.92
C LYS A 99 15.27 -11.65 17.74
N HIS A 100 16.46 -11.66 17.17
CA HIS A 100 16.77 -12.47 15.99
C HIS A 100 18.15 -13.10 16.06
N SER A 101 18.30 -14.23 15.44
CA SER A 101 19.59 -14.92 15.33
C SER A 101 20.60 -14.06 14.55
N PRO A 102 21.86 -13.96 15.02
CA PRO A 102 22.90 -13.24 14.32
C PRO A 102 23.29 -13.91 12.98
N THR A 103 22.83 -15.13 12.73
CA THR A 103 23.09 -15.88 11.49
C THR A 103 22.24 -15.41 10.31
N ILE A 104 21.24 -14.54 10.55
CA ILE A 104 20.37 -14.05 9.48
C ILE A 104 21.14 -13.14 8.54
N ASN A 105 21.28 -13.58 7.30
CA ASN A 105 21.92 -12.78 6.25
C ASN A 105 20.93 -11.83 5.59
N VAL A 106 20.95 -10.55 6.01
CA VAL A 106 20.04 -9.51 5.51
C VAL A 106 20.16 -9.30 4.00
N LYS A 107 21.36 -9.42 3.42
CA LYS A 107 21.57 -9.26 1.98
C LYS A 107 20.90 -10.38 1.19
N GLN A 108 20.99 -11.60 1.69
CA GLN A 108 20.32 -12.75 1.10
C GLN A 108 18.78 -12.56 1.16
N LEU A 109 18.24 -12.19 2.32
CA LEU A 109 16.80 -11.91 2.45
C LEU A 109 16.34 -10.81 1.49
N ALA A 110 17.10 -9.73 1.34
CA ALA A 110 16.76 -8.66 0.42
C ALA A 110 16.74 -9.11 -1.05
N ALA A 111 17.63 -10.03 -1.42
CA ALA A 111 17.66 -10.62 -2.76
C ALA A 111 16.45 -11.56 -3.01
N GLU A 112 15.97 -12.22 -1.96
CA GLU A 112 14.81 -13.12 -2.04
C GLU A 112 13.46 -12.40 -1.99
N MET A 113 13.42 -11.15 -1.49
CA MET A 113 12.22 -10.31 -1.33
C MET A 113 12.10 -9.24 -2.43
N VAL A 114 12.47 -9.58 -3.67
CA VAL A 114 12.37 -8.65 -4.81
C VAL A 114 10.91 -8.27 -5.06
N GLY A 115 10.64 -6.95 -5.15
CA GLY A 115 9.28 -6.43 -5.38
C GLY A 115 8.42 -6.33 -4.11
N ASP A 116 8.92 -6.77 -2.96
CA ASP A 116 8.16 -6.67 -1.71
C ASP A 116 8.14 -5.23 -1.20
N THR A 117 6.95 -4.81 -0.76
CA THR A 117 6.76 -3.51 -0.12
C THR A 117 7.25 -3.54 1.33
N PRO A 118 7.59 -2.39 1.95
CA PRO A 118 7.92 -2.31 3.37
C PRO A 118 6.84 -2.90 4.29
N ALA A 119 5.57 -2.78 3.90
CA ALA A 119 4.45 -3.35 4.63
C ALA A 119 4.47 -4.89 4.60
N LYS A 120 4.77 -5.49 3.42
CA LYS A 120 4.89 -6.95 3.27
C LYS A 120 6.09 -7.50 4.05
N ILE A 121 7.24 -6.83 3.97
CA ILE A 121 8.45 -7.19 4.74
C ILE A 121 8.15 -7.18 6.25
N LYS A 122 7.50 -6.12 6.74
CA LYS A 122 7.05 -6.04 8.13
C LYS A 122 6.14 -7.19 8.51
N HIS A 123 5.16 -7.50 7.67
CA HIS A 123 4.21 -8.59 7.92
C HIS A 123 4.93 -9.93 8.03
N ILE A 124 5.82 -10.26 7.10
CA ILE A 124 6.61 -11.51 7.10
C ILE A 124 7.46 -11.62 8.38
N ILE A 125 8.12 -10.55 8.80
CA ILE A 125 8.92 -10.57 10.04
C ILE A 125 8.03 -10.77 11.26
N ASN A 126 6.84 -10.14 11.32
CA ASN A 126 5.89 -10.36 12.42
C ASN A 126 5.38 -11.82 12.45
N GLU A 127 5.05 -12.41 11.30
CA GLU A 127 4.64 -13.81 11.22
C GLU A 127 5.77 -14.76 11.66
N ALA A 128 7.03 -14.44 11.33
CA ALA A 128 8.17 -15.19 11.80
C ALA A 128 8.31 -15.14 13.34
N VAL A 129 8.04 -13.98 13.96
CA VAL A 129 8.01 -13.84 15.43
C VAL A 129 6.91 -14.70 16.03
N ILE A 130 5.71 -14.66 15.45
CA ILE A 130 4.58 -15.48 15.90
C ILE A 130 4.94 -16.98 15.81
N LYS A 131 5.52 -17.41 14.70
CA LYS A 131 5.99 -18.79 14.49
C LYS A 131 7.02 -19.21 15.54
N ALA A 132 8.05 -18.41 15.77
CA ALA A 132 9.07 -18.70 16.78
C ALA A 132 8.47 -18.82 18.18
N HIS A 133 7.52 -17.94 18.52
CA HIS A 133 6.82 -17.98 19.80
C HIS A 133 5.98 -19.24 19.98
N PHE A 134 5.27 -19.67 18.95
CA PHE A 134 4.51 -20.94 18.98
C PHE A 134 5.42 -22.16 19.14
N ASP A 135 6.66 -22.09 18.63
CA ASP A 135 7.66 -23.14 18.83
C ASP A 135 8.39 -23.05 20.19
N GLY A 136 7.99 -22.10 21.06
CA GLY A 136 8.59 -21.89 22.38
C GLY A 136 9.94 -21.17 22.34
N ARG A 137 10.26 -20.46 21.26
CA ARG A 137 11.52 -19.72 21.08
C ARG A 137 11.28 -18.22 21.20
N ASP A 138 12.27 -17.51 21.74
CA ASP A 138 12.22 -16.07 21.92
C ASP A 138 12.89 -15.28 20.77
N GLU A 139 13.63 -15.98 19.91
CA GLU A 139 14.31 -15.36 18.78
C GLU A 139 13.93 -16.02 17.46
N ILE A 140 13.83 -15.22 16.41
CA ILE A 140 13.54 -15.67 15.07
C ILE A 140 14.80 -16.11 14.34
N THR A 141 14.67 -17.15 13.52
CA THR A 141 15.70 -17.66 12.63
C THR A 141 15.35 -17.33 11.17
N TYR A 142 16.32 -17.59 10.29
CA TYR A 142 16.06 -17.50 8.85
C TYR A 142 14.93 -18.44 8.40
N GLU A 143 14.85 -19.63 8.98
CA GLU A 143 13.82 -20.63 8.66
C GLU A 143 12.41 -20.14 9.00
N ASP A 144 12.25 -19.38 10.10
CA ASP A 144 10.97 -18.79 10.47
C ASP A 144 10.53 -17.75 9.46
N ILE A 145 11.47 -16.93 8.97
CA ILE A 145 11.19 -15.93 7.93
C ILE A 145 10.85 -16.61 6.61
N ALA A 146 11.59 -17.65 6.22
CA ALA A 146 11.31 -18.41 5.02
C ALA A 146 9.94 -19.07 5.07
N TYR A 147 9.58 -19.67 6.21
CA TYR A 147 8.26 -20.24 6.44
C TYR A 147 7.15 -19.17 6.35
N ALA A 148 7.33 -18.03 7.01
CA ALA A 148 6.36 -16.94 6.98
C ALA A 148 6.14 -16.40 5.57
N ARG A 149 7.20 -16.32 4.76
CA ARG A 149 7.13 -15.94 3.35
C ARG A 149 6.34 -16.96 2.53
N ASP A 150 6.67 -18.24 2.68
CA ASP A 150 5.96 -19.30 1.99
C ASP A 150 4.47 -19.30 2.32
N VAL A 151 4.11 -19.14 3.60
CA VAL A 151 2.72 -19.05 4.04
C VAL A 151 2.02 -17.81 3.46
N HIS A 152 2.73 -16.70 3.36
CA HIS A 152 2.17 -15.49 2.77
C HIS A 152 1.91 -15.64 1.25
N GLU A 153 2.79 -16.31 0.53
CA GLU A 153 2.69 -16.49 -0.93
C GLU A 153 1.74 -17.61 -1.34
N TRP A 154 1.80 -18.72 -0.65
CA TRP A 154 1.11 -19.96 -1.04
C TRP A 154 -0.04 -20.35 -0.08
N GLY A 155 -0.17 -19.66 1.05
CA GLY A 155 -1.09 -20.02 2.12
C GLY A 155 -0.55 -21.16 3.01
N LEU A 156 -1.35 -21.53 4.00
CA LEU A 156 -1.02 -22.65 4.88
C LEU A 156 -1.01 -23.96 4.09
N ARG A 157 0.08 -24.73 4.23
CA ARG A 157 0.16 -26.06 3.66
C ARG A 157 -0.94 -26.95 4.27
N GLN A 158 -1.91 -27.30 3.46
CA GLN A 158 -2.90 -28.29 3.88
C GLN A 158 -2.34 -29.69 3.63
N PRO A 159 -2.29 -30.57 4.65
CA PRO A 159 -1.89 -31.95 4.44
C PRO A 159 -2.92 -32.64 3.55
N ILE A 160 -2.50 -33.11 2.39
CA ILE A 160 -3.32 -33.93 1.52
C ILE A 160 -3.36 -35.32 2.16
N ARG A 161 -4.47 -35.59 2.88
CA ARG A 161 -4.58 -36.78 3.73
C ARG A 161 -4.71 -38.11 2.96
N ASP A 162 -5.23 -38.05 1.75
CA ASP A 162 -5.66 -39.22 0.98
C ASP A 162 -4.88 -39.44 -0.33
N MET A 163 -3.71 -38.81 -0.48
CA MET A 163 -2.90 -38.95 -1.70
C MET A 163 -2.04 -40.22 -1.62
N LEU A 164 -2.29 -41.17 -2.53
CA LEU A 164 -1.45 -42.34 -2.68
C LEU A 164 0.00 -41.96 -3.10
N PRO A 165 1.01 -42.74 -2.64
CA PRO A 165 2.42 -42.46 -2.99
C PRO A 165 2.66 -42.38 -4.53
N GLU A 166 1.94 -43.18 -5.29
CA GLU A 166 2.01 -43.20 -6.76
C GLU A 166 1.42 -41.93 -7.40
N GLU A 167 0.31 -41.44 -6.87
CA GLU A 167 -0.30 -40.19 -7.34
C GLU A 167 0.63 -38.99 -7.05
N ARG A 168 1.22 -38.95 -5.87
CA ARG A 168 2.21 -37.93 -5.49
C ARG A 168 3.39 -37.93 -6.47
N ARG A 169 3.86 -39.11 -6.84
CA ARG A 169 4.96 -39.26 -7.79
C ARG A 169 4.58 -38.80 -9.19
N ARG A 170 3.37 -39.11 -9.66
CA ARG A 170 2.84 -38.65 -10.96
C ARG A 170 2.73 -37.13 -11.02
N ILE A 171 2.18 -36.50 -9.97
CA ILE A 171 2.06 -35.04 -9.91
C ILE A 171 3.45 -34.41 -9.88
N ALA A 172 4.39 -34.93 -9.09
CA ALA A 172 5.75 -34.41 -9.06
C ALA A 172 6.45 -34.46 -10.43
N TYR A 173 6.27 -35.55 -11.18
CA TYR A 173 6.81 -35.64 -12.55
C TYR A 173 6.12 -34.68 -13.51
N HIS A 174 4.82 -34.48 -13.35
CA HIS A 174 4.05 -33.55 -14.18
C HIS A 174 4.53 -32.11 -13.98
N GLU A 175 4.65 -31.67 -12.73
CA GLU A 175 5.12 -30.32 -12.38
C GLU A 175 6.59 -30.10 -12.79
N ALA A 176 7.45 -31.12 -12.60
CA ALA A 176 8.82 -31.06 -13.08
C ALA A 176 8.89 -30.92 -14.61
N GLY A 177 7.98 -31.59 -15.34
CA GLY A 177 7.87 -31.46 -16.79
C GLY A 177 7.52 -30.04 -17.23
N HIS A 178 6.58 -29.40 -16.56
CA HIS A 178 6.23 -27.99 -16.81
C HIS A 178 7.42 -27.05 -16.58
N THR A 179 8.14 -27.24 -15.48
CA THR A 179 9.32 -26.43 -15.16
C THR A 179 10.42 -26.54 -16.23
N VAL A 180 10.67 -27.76 -16.73
CA VAL A 180 11.67 -27.98 -17.79
C VAL A 180 11.22 -27.40 -19.13
N ALA A 181 9.91 -27.44 -19.44
CA ALA A 181 9.38 -26.91 -20.69
C ALA A 181 9.32 -25.38 -20.76
N GLN A 182 9.47 -24.70 -19.62
CA GLN A 182 9.51 -23.23 -19.51
C GLN A 182 10.95 -22.65 -19.51
N MET A 183 11.97 -23.52 -19.49
CA MET A 183 13.36 -23.15 -19.65
C MET A 183 13.78 -23.08 -21.12
#